data_d9b196b4d15ca201c42fdd54712a4af8
#
_entry.id   d9b196b4d15ca201c42fdd54712a4af8
#
_cell.length_a   1.000
_cell.length_b   1.000
_cell.length_c   1.000
_cell.angle_alpha   90.00
_cell.angle_beta   90.00
_cell.angle_gamma   90.00
#
_symmetry.space_group_name_H-M   'P 1'
#
loop_
_entity.id
_entity.type
_entity.pdbx_description
1 polymer ?
#
loop_
_entity_poly.entity_id
_entity_poly.type
_entity_poly.pdbx_seq_one_letter_code
_entity_poly.pdbx_strand_id
1 'polypeptide(L)'
;MAVIIEERGRGKFKPAPDYAVDEVKELLNAKIEEERQAFADCSEEIDFDKLKYDSNKWNLLSLFSGCGGLDLGFELAGLKAVMGENVMEAAFADKKVFDENINNNVFNTIYVNDIFDEARETYAQNAGKYIYMDKSDIR
;
A
#
# COMPACT_ATOMS: atom_id res chain seq x y z
N MET A 1 -12.53 -15.09 20.77
CA MET A 1 -12.95 -14.45 19.50
C MET A 1 -13.90 -13.32 19.83
N ALA A 2 -13.50 -12.04 19.58
CA ALA A 2 -14.40 -10.91 19.81
C ALA A 2 -15.49 -10.92 18.74
N VAL A 3 -16.74 -10.96 19.12
CA VAL A 3 -17.86 -10.87 18.17
C VAL A 3 -18.19 -9.39 18.00
N ILE A 4 -18.00 -8.87 16.79
CA ILE A 4 -18.42 -7.53 16.41
C ILE A 4 -19.93 -7.57 16.22
N ILE A 5 -20.67 -6.81 17.01
CA ILE A 5 -22.09 -6.60 16.80
C ILE A 5 -22.25 -5.27 16.07
N GLU A 6 -22.57 -5.34 14.78
CA GLU A 6 -22.91 -4.16 14.00
C GLU A 6 -24.26 -3.61 14.45
N GLU A 7 -24.24 -2.52 15.21
CA GLU A 7 -25.31 -1.51 15.12
C GLU A 7 -24.78 -0.41 14.20
N ARG A 8 -25.57 0.00 13.22
CA ARG A 8 -25.21 0.99 12.19
C ARG A 8 -24.36 2.13 12.76
N GLY A 9 -23.09 2.12 12.39
CA GLY A 9 -22.18 3.26 12.53
C GLY A 9 -21.10 3.18 13.62
N ARG A 10 -21.16 2.26 14.59
CA ARG A 10 -20.05 2.01 15.55
C ARG A 10 -20.14 0.59 16.06
N GLY A 11 -19.12 -0.23 15.72
CA GLY A 11 -19.00 -1.57 16.26
C GLY A 11 -18.91 -1.53 17.80
N LYS A 12 -19.77 -2.28 18.48
CA LYS A 12 -19.62 -2.57 19.90
C LYS A 12 -18.90 -3.90 20.04
N PHE A 13 -17.75 -3.87 20.70
CA PHE A 13 -17.04 -5.09 21.04
C PHE A 13 -17.66 -5.70 22.30
N LYS A 14 -18.04 -6.98 22.24
CA LYS A 14 -18.29 -7.74 23.46
C LYS A 14 -16.97 -7.97 24.18
N PRO A 15 -16.95 -7.94 25.52
CA PRO A 15 -15.80 -8.39 26.28
C PRO A 15 -15.40 -9.79 25.80
N ALA A 16 -14.09 -10.01 25.61
CA ALA A 16 -13.60 -11.34 25.34
C ALA A 16 -13.97 -12.27 26.52
N PRO A 17 -14.36 -13.52 26.27
CA PRO A 17 -14.51 -14.49 27.33
C PRO A 17 -13.19 -14.63 28.11
N ASP A 18 -13.28 -14.91 29.40
CA ASP A 18 -12.10 -15.20 30.21
C ASP A 18 -11.53 -16.56 29.78
N TYR A 19 -10.51 -16.53 28.92
CA TYR A 19 -9.75 -17.70 28.55
C TYR A 19 -8.54 -17.88 29.47
N ALA A 20 -8.20 -19.12 29.83
CA ALA A 20 -6.92 -19.39 30.42
C ALA A 20 -5.77 -19.03 29.44
N VAL A 21 -4.63 -18.59 29.98
CA VAL A 21 -3.49 -18.15 29.15
C VAL A 21 -3.02 -19.25 28.18
N ASP A 22 -3.03 -20.50 28.61
CA ASP A 22 -2.60 -21.63 27.78
C ASP A 22 -3.61 -21.91 26.66
N GLU A 23 -4.90 -21.79 26.93
CA GLU A 23 -5.96 -21.89 25.92
C GLU A 23 -5.83 -20.80 24.84
N VAL A 24 -5.53 -19.56 25.24
CA VAL A 24 -5.26 -18.48 24.27
C VAL A 24 -4.05 -18.78 23.40
N LYS A 25 -2.97 -19.34 23.99
CA LYS A 25 -1.76 -19.72 23.23
C LYS A 25 -2.07 -20.82 22.22
N GLU A 26 -2.83 -21.83 22.60
CA GLU A 26 -3.23 -22.91 21.68
C GLU A 26 -4.06 -22.38 20.52
N LEU A 27 -5.05 -21.52 20.79
CA LEU A 27 -5.87 -20.90 19.75
C LEU A 27 -5.05 -20.00 18.81
N LEU A 28 -4.11 -19.21 19.36
CA LEU A 28 -3.22 -18.37 18.56
C LEU A 28 -2.29 -19.21 17.69
N ASN A 29 -1.68 -20.26 18.25
CA ASN A 29 -0.79 -21.14 17.48
C ASN A 29 -1.54 -21.87 16.37
N ALA A 30 -2.75 -22.35 16.63
CA ALA A 30 -3.59 -22.97 15.61
C ALA A 30 -3.93 -21.98 14.49
N LYS A 31 -4.26 -20.74 14.85
CA LYS A 31 -4.56 -19.70 13.86
C LYS A 31 -3.34 -19.29 13.05
N ILE A 32 -2.18 -19.16 13.68
CA ILE A 32 -0.90 -18.87 12.99
C ILE A 32 -0.58 -19.99 11.98
N GLU A 33 -0.79 -21.24 12.34
CA GLU A 33 -0.50 -22.35 11.44
C GLU A 33 -1.48 -22.40 10.25
N GLU A 34 -2.77 -22.14 10.50
CA GLU A 34 -3.79 -22.00 9.45
C GLU A 34 -3.41 -20.88 8.45
N GLU A 35 -3.01 -19.71 8.96
CA GLU A 35 -2.59 -18.57 8.14
C GLU A 35 -1.29 -18.88 7.37
N ARG A 36 -0.34 -19.57 7.97
CA ARG A 36 0.89 -20.01 7.29
C ARG A 36 0.61 -20.93 6.10
N GLN A 37 -0.30 -21.89 6.28
CA GLN A 37 -0.69 -22.81 5.20
C GLN A 37 -1.41 -22.05 4.09
N ALA A 38 -2.36 -21.19 4.43
CA ALA A 38 -3.06 -20.36 3.46
C ALA A 38 -2.10 -19.43 2.67
N PHE A 39 -1.09 -18.89 3.37
CA PHE A 39 -0.09 -18.03 2.73
C PHE A 39 0.86 -18.81 1.81
N ALA A 40 1.26 -20.02 2.20
CA ALA A 40 2.11 -20.89 1.36
C ALA A 40 1.41 -21.26 0.04
N ASP A 41 0.10 -21.47 0.10
CA ASP A 41 -0.71 -21.81 -1.08
C ASP A 41 -1.00 -20.58 -1.99
N CYS A 42 -0.88 -19.36 -1.45
CA CYS A 42 -1.21 -18.11 -2.14
C CYS A 42 0.03 -17.30 -2.58
N SER A 43 1.25 -17.77 -2.34
CA SER A 43 2.47 -17.02 -2.67
C SER A 43 2.68 -16.92 -4.18
N GLU A 44 2.07 -15.92 -4.82
CA GLU A 44 2.56 -15.44 -6.10
C GLU A 44 3.93 -14.79 -5.82
N GLU A 45 5.01 -15.35 -6.36
CA GLU A 45 6.35 -14.76 -6.21
C GLU A 45 6.36 -13.37 -6.86
N ILE A 46 6.94 -12.40 -6.15
CA ILE A 46 7.14 -11.07 -6.71
C ILE A 46 8.08 -11.20 -7.91
N ASP A 47 7.61 -10.77 -9.07
CA ASP A 47 8.42 -10.72 -10.28
C ASP A 47 9.34 -9.48 -10.23
N PHE A 48 10.55 -9.68 -9.71
CA PHE A 48 11.53 -8.62 -9.56
C PHE A 48 11.96 -7.98 -10.89
N ASP A 49 11.84 -8.71 -12.01
CA ASP A 49 12.19 -8.18 -13.34
C ASP A 49 11.21 -7.10 -13.81
N LYS A 50 10.02 -7.07 -13.23
CA LYS A 50 9.03 -6.02 -13.50
C LYS A 50 9.24 -4.73 -12.70
N LEU A 51 10.10 -4.74 -11.69
CA LEU A 51 10.40 -3.55 -10.92
C LEU A 51 11.26 -2.59 -11.75
N LYS A 52 10.80 -1.38 -11.98
CA LYS A 52 11.51 -0.35 -12.75
C LYS A 52 12.49 0.44 -11.88
N TYR A 53 13.51 -0.26 -11.37
CA TYR A 53 14.56 0.31 -10.53
C TYR A 53 15.37 1.37 -11.28
N ASP A 54 15.64 2.50 -10.61
CA ASP A 54 16.53 3.55 -11.10
C ASP A 54 17.63 3.81 -10.05
N SER A 55 18.89 3.55 -10.40
CA SER A 55 20.03 3.70 -9.50
C SER A 55 20.35 5.15 -9.12
N ASN A 56 19.80 6.12 -9.86
CA ASN A 56 20.00 7.55 -9.63
C ASN A 56 18.89 8.19 -8.78
N LYS A 57 17.90 7.40 -8.35
CA LYS A 57 16.73 7.86 -7.62
C LYS A 57 16.53 7.08 -6.32
N TRP A 58 15.80 7.67 -5.40
CA TRP A 58 15.26 6.96 -4.24
C TRP A 58 14.09 6.10 -4.67
N ASN A 59 14.33 4.78 -4.76
CA ASN A 59 13.29 3.83 -5.14
C ASN A 59 12.40 3.55 -3.93
N LEU A 60 11.10 3.76 -4.08
CA LEU A 60 10.09 3.61 -3.03
C LEU A 60 9.31 2.31 -3.21
N LEU A 61 9.09 1.63 -2.10
CA LEU A 61 8.16 0.52 -1.95
C LEU A 61 7.01 1.02 -1.07
N SER A 62 5.80 1.02 -1.60
CA SER A 62 4.61 1.46 -0.89
C SER A 62 3.77 0.26 -0.48
N LEU A 63 3.68 0.03 0.83
CA LEU A 63 2.88 -1.04 1.41
C LEU A 63 1.58 -0.45 1.96
N PHE A 64 0.46 -1.15 1.75
CA PHE A 64 -0.87 -0.65 2.08
C PHE A 64 -1.14 0.72 1.45
N SER A 65 -0.83 0.81 0.16
CA SER A 65 -0.76 2.08 -0.58
C SER A 65 -2.08 2.82 -0.68
N GLY A 66 -3.20 2.12 -0.51
CA GLY A 66 -4.53 2.70 -0.71
C GLY A 66 -4.66 3.29 -2.11
N CYS A 67 -5.23 4.46 -2.23
CA CYS A 67 -5.33 5.21 -3.48
C CYS A 67 -4.08 6.07 -3.81
N GLY A 68 -2.98 5.93 -3.05
CA GLY A 68 -1.70 6.57 -3.35
C GLY A 68 -1.50 7.99 -2.79
N GLY A 69 -2.29 8.41 -1.82
CA GLY A 69 -2.21 9.78 -1.28
C GLY A 69 -0.86 10.11 -0.65
N LEU A 70 -0.26 9.17 0.09
CA LEU A 70 1.06 9.34 0.69
C LEU A 70 2.16 9.38 -0.38
N ASP A 71 2.07 8.50 -1.36
CA ASP A 71 3.04 8.43 -2.47
C ASP A 71 3.01 9.69 -3.32
N LEU A 72 1.82 10.22 -3.61
CA LEU A 72 1.65 11.51 -4.26
C LEU A 72 2.33 12.63 -3.47
N GLY A 73 2.24 12.60 -2.13
CA GLY A 73 2.93 13.56 -1.26
C GLY A 73 4.45 13.50 -1.41
N PHE A 74 5.05 12.30 -1.47
CA PHE A 74 6.47 12.13 -1.74
C PHE A 74 6.85 12.61 -3.13
N GLU A 75 6.07 12.28 -4.15
CA GLU A 75 6.33 12.68 -5.52
C GLU A 75 6.27 14.19 -5.70
N LEU A 76 5.28 14.87 -5.11
CA LEU A 76 5.19 16.33 -5.12
C LEU A 76 6.36 16.98 -4.35
N ALA A 77 6.75 16.42 -3.20
CA ALA A 77 7.90 16.92 -2.46
C ALA A 77 9.20 16.78 -3.26
N GLY A 78 9.36 15.67 -3.98
CA GLY A 78 10.50 15.46 -4.85
C GLY A 78 10.52 16.42 -6.06
N LEU A 79 9.38 16.68 -6.68
CA LEU A 79 9.26 17.70 -7.73
C LEU A 79 9.62 19.09 -7.18
N LYS A 80 9.14 19.46 -5.99
CA LYS A 80 9.51 20.73 -5.34
C LYS A 80 11.02 20.83 -5.14
N ALA A 81 11.67 19.75 -4.69
CA ALA A 81 13.10 19.74 -4.44
C ALA A 81 13.95 19.94 -5.70
N VAL A 82 13.51 19.41 -6.85
CA VAL A 82 14.28 19.48 -8.12
C VAL A 82 13.88 20.68 -8.97
N MET A 83 12.61 20.96 -9.08
CA MET A 83 12.04 21.91 -10.05
C MET A 83 11.46 23.17 -9.40
N GLY A 84 11.38 23.21 -8.09
CA GLY A 84 10.87 24.34 -7.33
C GLY A 84 9.36 24.29 -7.06
N GLU A 85 8.93 25.22 -6.22
CA GLU A 85 7.56 25.28 -5.69
C GLU A 85 6.49 25.51 -6.77
N ASN A 86 6.77 26.41 -7.71
CA ASN A 86 5.80 26.73 -8.76
C ASN A 86 5.44 25.52 -9.64
N VAL A 87 6.42 24.67 -9.95
CA VAL A 87 6.17 23.44 -10.73
C VAL A 87 5.40 22.43 -9.89
N MET A 88 5.73 22.29 -8.62
CA MET A 88 5.00 21.42 -7.70
C MET A 88 3.53 21.85 -7.55
N GLU A 89 3.26 23.15 -7.35
CA GLU A 89 1.90 23.67 -7.26
C GLU A 89 1.10 23.46 -8.54
N ALA A 90 1.73 23.69 -9.70
CA ALA A 90 1.11 23.42 -11.00
C ALA A 90 0.81 21.92 -11.19
N ALA A 91 1.74 21.05 -10.81
CA ALA A 91 1.56 19.61 -10.88
C ALA A 91 0.48 19.10 -9.90
N PHE A 92 0.34 19.71 -8.74
CA PHE A 92 -0.74 19.40 -7.80
C PHE A 92 -2.11 19.81 -8.32
N ALA A 93 -2.18 20.93 -9.05
CA ALA A 93 -3.43 21.46 -9.60
C ALA A 93 -3.86 20.78 -10.91
N ASP A 94 -2.94 20.27 -11.71
CA ASP A 94 -3.20 19.69 -13.03
C ASP A 94 -2.42 18.39 -13.24
N LYS A 95 -3.17 17.28 -13.37
CA LYS A 95 -2.61 15.95 -13.62
C LYS A 95 -1.72 15.90 -14.86
N LYS A 96 -2.01 16.64 -15.91
CA LYS A 96 -1.18 16.67 -17.11
C LYS A 96 0.21 17.24 -16.81
N VAL A 97 0.27 18.30 -16.03
CA VAL A 97 1.55 18.90 -15.59
C VAL A 97 2.31 17.91 -14.71
N PHE A 98 1.60 17.20 -13.82
CA PHE A 98 2.19 16.13 -13.02
C PHE A 98 2.79 15.03 -13.90
N ASP A 99 2.03 14.47 -14.83
CA ASP A 99 2.45 13.38 -15.71
C ASP A 99 3.66 13.76 -16.59
N GLU A 100 3.72 15.00 -17.05
CA GLU A 100 4.85 15.53 -17.84
C GLU A 100 6.15 15.67 -17.01
N ASN A 101 6.04 15.88 -15.71
CA ASN A 101 7.19 16.17 -14.84
C ASN A 101 7.60 15.04 -13.92
N ILE A 102 6.77 14.01 -13.74
CA ILE A 102 7.01 12.95 -12.75
C ILE A 102 8.35 12.21 -12.96
N ASN A 103 8.82 12.09 -14.19
CA ASN A 103 10.09 11.45 -14.50
C ASN A 103 11.32 12.26 -14.06
N ASN A 104 11.17 13.55 -13.79
CA ASN A 104 12.23 14.44 -13.29
C ASN A 104 12.38 14.37 -11.76
N ASN A 105 11.56 13.57 -11.09
CA ASN A 105 11.52 13.42 -9.64
C ASN A 105 12.76 12.70 -9.08
N VAL A 106 13.14 13.03 -7.84
CA VAL A 106 14.16 12.29 -7.08
C VAL A 106 13.63 10.96 -6.55
N PHE A 107 12.33 10.82 -6.40
CA PHE A 107 11.68 9.59 -5.98
C PHE A 107 11.21 8.79 -7.19
N ASN A 108 11.25 7.48 -7.06
CA ASN A 108 10.80 6.52 -8.04
C ASN A 108 10.03 5.41 -7.35
N THR A 109 8.71 5.53 -7.29
CA THR A 109 7.88 4.45 -6.77
C THR A 109 7.91 3.29 -7.75
N ILE A 110 8.42 2.13 -7.31
CA ILE A 110 8.63 0.95 -8.16
C ILE A 110 7.67 -0.18 -7.82
N TYR A 111 7.12 -0.18 -6.62
CA TYR A 111 6.24 -1.22 -6.12
C TYR A 111 5.17 -0.61 -5.23
N VAL A 112 3.95 -1.02 -5.42
CA VAL A 112 2.83 -0.72 -4.53
C VAL A 112 2.08 -2.00 -4.19
N ASN A 113 1.60 -2.08 -2.96
CA ASN A 113 0.78 -3.19 -2.51
C ASN A 113 -0.49 -2.67 -1.84
N ASP A 114 -1.59 -3.22 -2.24
CA ASP A 114 -2.87 -3.10 -1.52
C ASP A 114 -3.75 -4.31 -1.84
N ILE A 115 -4.45 -4.82 -0.84
CA ILE A 115 -5.34 -5.98 -1.00
C ILE A 115 -6.64 -5.61 -1.75
N PHE A 116 -7.06 -4.34 -1.68
CA PHE A 116 -8.32 -3.89 -2.29
C PHE A 116 -8.13 -3.53 -3.77
N ASP A 117 -8.94 -4.14 -4.63
CA ASP A 117 -8.91 -3.90 -6.08
C ASP A 117 -9.23 -2.44 -6.41
N GLU A 118 -10.24 -1.86 -5.77
CA GLU A 118 -10.66 -0.48 -6.00
C GLU A 118 -9.57 0.54 -5.62
N ALA A 119 -8.80 0.24 -4.58
CA ALA A 119 -7.66 1.07 -4.18
C ALA A 119 -6.57 1.05 -5.25
N ARG A 120 -6.20 -0.15 -5.74
CA ARG A 120 -5.19 -0.31 -6.80
C ARG A 120 -5.64 0.31 -8.12
N GLU A 121 -6.90 0.15 -8.51
CA GLU A 121 -7.46 0.77 -9.71
C GLU A 121 -7.40 2.30 -9.63
N THR A 122 -7.76 2.87 -8.48
CA THR A 122 -7.68 4.32 -8.25
C THR A 122 -6.22 4.78 -8.28
N TYR A 123 -5.33 4.03 -7.67
CA TYR A 123 -3.89 4.31 -7.70
C TYR A 123 -3.37 4.33 -9.16
N ALA A 124 -3.71 3.31 -9.95
CA ALA A 124 -3.29 3.18 -11.34
C ALA A 124 -3.75 4.37 -12.22
N GLN A 125 -4.96 4.89 -11.97
CA GLN A 125 -5.48 6.05 -12.69
C GLN A 125 -4.72 7.35 -12.35
N ASN A 126 -4.22 7.45 -11.13
CA ASN A 126 -3.52 8.62 -10.63
C ASN A 126 -2.01 8.56 -10.87
N ALA A 127 -1.42 7.36 -10.92
CA ALA A 127 -0.01 7.19 -11.20
C ALA A 127 0.34 7.62 -12.61
N GLY A 128 1.25 8.60 -12.77
CA GLY A 128 1.67 9.13 -14.07
C GLY A 128 2.65 8.22 -14.83
N LYS A 129 2.95 7.01 -14.31
CA LYS A 129 3.94 6.08 -14.85
C LYS A 129 3.57 4.64 -14.51
N TYR A 130 4.24 3.69 -15.17
CA TYR A 130 4.13 2.27 -14.82
C TYR A 130 4.72 2.00 -13.44
N ILE A 131 3.95 1.36 -12.56
CA ILE A 131 4.36 0.87 -11.26
C ILE A 131 3.91 -0.59 -11.14
N TYR A 132 4.74 -1.45 -10.57
CA TYR A 132 4.35 -2.83 -10.29
C TYR A 132 3.35 -2.84 -9.12
N MET A 133 2.15 -3.36 -9.37
CA MET A 133 1.06 -3.42 -8.39
C MET A 133 0.84 -4.85 -7.94
N ASP A 134 1.00 -5.07 -6.65
CA ASP A 134 0.80 -6.35 -5.99
C ASP A 134 -0.49 -6.35 -5.18
N LYS A 135 -1.22 -7.46 -5.26
CA LYS A 135 -2.48 -7.70 -4.54
C LYS A 135 -2.34 -8.65 -3.36
N SER A 136 -1.12 -9.15 -3.12
CA SER A 136 -0.87 -10.13 -2.08
C SER A 136 -1.20 -9.59 -0.70
N ASP A 137 -1.72 -10.45 0.15
CA ASP A 137 -1.87 -10.17 1.57
C ASP A 137 -0.51 -10.31 2.25
N ILE A 138 0.05 -9.21 2.71
CA ILE A 138 1.39 -9.14 3.32
C ILE A 138 1.37 -9.22 4.85
N ARG A 139 0.26 -9.66 5.43
CA ARG A 139 0.15 -9.89 6.89
C ARG A 139 0.93 -11.10 7.37
#